data_951b2864813aa0b279041662f39f4119
#
_entry.id   951b2864813aa0b279041662f39f4119
#
_cell.length_a   1.000
_cell.length_b   1.000
_cell.length_c   1.000
_cell.angle_alpha   90.00
_cell.angle_beta   90.00
_cell.angle_gamma   90.00
#
_symmetry.space_group_name_H-M   'P 1'
#
loop_
_entity.id
_entity.type
_entity.pdbx_description
1 polymer ?
#
loop_
_entity_poly.entity_id
_entity_poly.type
_entity_poly.pdbx_seq_one_letter_code
_entity_poly.pdbx_strand_id
1 'polypeptide(L)'
;MLSKPIDSIGFVARFDAELAEMMERELSRQKDGLELIASENFTSPAVMAAMGSILTNKYAEGLPGKRYYGGCHVVDEIEQLCIDRAKALFGADFVNVQPHSGAQANMAVELAFLNPGDTLMGMTLENGGHLTHGSPANISGKYYNVVSYDVNHDTGLIDYDEIRDLAKKHQPKLLIAGASAYPRAIDFKIFADIAHEVGAVFMVDMAHIAGLVAGGAHMSPIPYADIVTTTTHKTLRGPRGGLIMGKEEFAKKVNSAVFPGTQGGPLEHVIAAKAVCLKEALNPEFKVYAANVVSNAQVMAQALLEEGFDLVTGGTDNHLMLADLRPMNISGKELQERCDANHITLNKNAIPGDPAKPSVTSGVRIGTAAVTTRGLGAAEMKEIAHCIALTAKDFEGTRDEVRATVDRLCKKFPMYI
;
A
#
# COMPACT_ATOMS: atom_id res chain seq x y z
N MET A 1 -16.58 9.32 -10.53
CA MET A 1 -17.61 8.70 -9.66
C MET A 1 -17.51 7.18 -9.78
N LEU A 2 -17.54 6.48 -8.65
CA LEU A 2 -17.63 5.02 -8.63
C LEU A 2 -19.05 4.61 -9.04
N SER A 3 -19.22 4.16 -10.29
CA SER A 3 -20.50 3.66 -10.80
C SER A 3 -20.92 2.37 -10.11
N LYS A 4 -22.17 1.95 -10.29
CA LYS A 4 -22.68 0.72 -9.70
C LYS A 4 -21.92 -0.51 -10.25
N PRO A 5 -21.42 -1.41 -9.38
CA PRO A 5 -20.83 -2.66 -9.81
C PRO A 5 -21.90 -3.61 -10.39
N ILE A 6 -21.44 -4.68 -11.03
CA ILE A 6 -22.30 -5.81 -11.37
C ILE A 6 -22.90 -6.34 -10.06
N ASP A 7 -24.19 -6.69 -10.07
CA ASP A 7 -24.89 -7.22 -8.89
C ASP A 7 -24.40 -8.65 -8.55
N SER A 8 -23.15 -8.72 -8.07
CA SER A 8 -22.53 -9.97 -7.64
C SER A 8 -23.15 -10.49 -6.33
N ILE A 9 -23.57 -9.59 -5.43
CA ILE A 9 -24.19 -9.97 -4.15
C ILE A 9 -25.56 -10.61 -4.40
N GLY A 10 -26.42 -9.98 -5.21
CA GLY A 10 -27.71 -10.56 -5.56
C GLY A 10 -27.58 -11.87 -6.34
N PHE A 11 -26.51 -12.04 -7.13
CA PHE A 11 -26.22 -13.33 -7.77
C PHE A 11 -25.83 -14.40 -6.75
N VAL A 12 -24.92 -14.09 -5.81
CA VAL A 12 -24.50 -15.02 -4.74
C VAL A 12 -25.67 -15.41 -3.86
N ALA A 13 -26.58 -14.49 -3.55
CA ALA A 13 -27.76 -14.74 -2.70
C ALA A 13 -28.66 -15.88 -3.22
N ARG A 14 -28.62 -16.18 -4.52
CA ARG A 14 -29.40 -17.29 -5.09
C ARG A 14 -28.85 -18.67 -4.74
N PHE A 15 -27.60 -18.73 -4.30
CA PHE A 15 -26.88 -19.97 -4.00
C PHE A 15 -26.47 -20.06 -2.53
N ASP A 16 -26.13 -18.91 -1.93
CA ASP A 16 -25.65 -18.79 -0.55
C ASP A 16 -26.15 -17.46 0.04
N ALA A 17 -27.32 -17.53 0.63
CA ALA A 17 -27.96 -16.36 1.26
C ALA A 17 -27.22 -15.88 2.49
N GLU A 18 -26.59 -16.78 3.27
CA GLU A 18 -25.83 -16.45 4.47
C GLU A 18 -24.58 -15.62 4.12
N LEU A 19 -23.81 -16.05 3.13
CA LEU A 19 -22.66 -15.30 2.65
C LEU A 19 -23.07 -13.95 2.05
N ALA A 20 -24.15 -13.94 1.26
CA ALA A 20 -24.65 -12.70 0.64
C ALA A 20 -25.04 -11.65 1.66
N GLU A 21 -25.68 -12.05 2.78
CA GLU A 21 -25.99 -11.16 3.92
C GLU A 21 -24.73 -10.55 4.53
N MET A 22 -23.66 -11.33 4.70
CA MET A 22 -22.37 -10.83 5.20
C MET A 22 -21.73 -9.84 4.22
N MET A 23 -21.79 -10.12 2.91
CA MET A 23 -21.30 -9.23 1.85
C MET A 23 -22.09 -7.91 1.83
N GLU A 24 -23.40 -7.93 2.02
CA GLU A 24 -24.25 -6.73 2.09
C GLU A 24 -23.90 -5.87 3.32
N ARG A 25 -23.65 -6.50 4.47
CA ARG A 25 -23.19 -5.78 5.67
C ARG A 25 -21.84 -5.10 5.46
N GLU A 26 -20.90 -5.76 4.77
CA GLU A 26 -19.60 -5.15 4.44
C GLU A 26 -19.76 -4.00 3.41
N LEU A 27 -20.63 -4.16 2.42
CA LEU A 27 -20.95 -3.08 1.48
C LEU A 27 -21.54 -1.86 2.21
N SER A 28 -22.47 -2.08 3.14
CA SER A 28 -23.04 -1.02 3.98
C SER A 28 -21.97 -0.36 4.84
N ARG A 29 -21.09 -1.13 5.52
CA ARG A 29 -19.97 -0.58 6.28
C ARG A 29 -19.10 0.35 5.44
N GLN A 30 -18.74 -0.06 4.22
CA GLN A 30 -17.93 0.77 3.33
C GLN A 30 -18.66 2.04 2.84
N LYS A 31 -19.97 1.94 2.56
CA LYS A 31 -20.79 3.07 2.09
C LYS A 31 -21.04 4.10 3.19
N ASP A 32 -21.28 3.63 4.41
CA ASP A 32 -21.75 4.44 5.54
C ASP A 32 -20.60 4.93 6.45
N GLY A 33 -19.35 4.53 6.16
CA GLY A 33 -18.15 4.94 6.89
C GLY A 33 -17.15 5.71 6.05
N LEU A 34 -16.20 6.39 6.73
CA LEU A 34 -15.05 7.07 6.15
C LEU A 34 -13.81 6.21 6.32
N GLU A 35 -13.22 5.76 5.21
CA GLU A 35 -12.05 4.91 5.18
C GLU A 35 -10.77 5.74 5.15
N LEU A 36 -9.99 5.71 6.23
CA LEU A 36 -8.73 6.43 6.40
C LEU A 36 -7.53 5.51 6.66
N ILE A 37 -7.69 4.19 6.50
CA ILE A 37 -6.53 3.28 6.52
C ILE A 37 -5.67 3.58 5.28
N ALA A 38 -4.42 3.98 5.50
CA ALA A 38 -3.52 4.44 4.43
C ALA A 38 -3.21 3.38 3.35
N SER A 39 -3.41 2.09 3.68
CA SER A 39 -3.20 0.96 2.77
C SER A 39 -4.48 0.46 2.10
N GLU A 40 -5.61 1.15 2.26
CA GLU A 40 -6.88 0.80 1.64
C GLU A 40 -7.32 1.81 0.59
N ASN A 41 -8.16 1.34 -0.33
CA ASN A 41 -8.75 2.16 -1.38
C ASN A 41 -9.99 1.47 -1.96
N PHE A 42 -10.78 2.22 -2.71
CA PHE A 42 -11.95 1.70 -3.43
C PHE A 42 -11.60 1.46 -4.90
N THR A 43 -11.67 0.21 -5.33
CA THR A 43 -11.39 -0.16 -6.72
C THR A 43 -12.62 0.07 -7.61
N SER A 44 -12.39 0.18 -8.92
CA SER A 44 -13.48 0.38 -9.87
C SER A 44 -14.34 -0.87 -10.05
N PRO A 45 -15.63 -0.73 -10.45
CA PRO A 45 -16.47 -1.86 -10.84
C PRO A 45 -15.88 -2.71 -11.95
N ALA A 46 -15.10 -2.13 -12.87
CA ALA A 46 -14.46 -2.87 -13.95
C ALA A 46 -13.35 -3.80 -13.43
N VAL A 47 -12.58 -3.36 -12.43
CA VAL A 47 -11.59 -4.21 -11.75
C VAL A 47 -12.29 -5.36 -11.02
N MET A 48 -13.38 -5.10 -10.29
CA MET A 48 -14.17 -6.14 -9.61
C MET A 48 -14.77 -7.14 -10.59
N ALA A 49 -15.27 -6.68 -11.73
CA ALA A 49 -15.82 -7.55 -12.78
C ALA A 49 -14.75 -8.49 -13.36
N ALA A 50 -13.54 -7.99 -13.61
CA ALA A 50 -12.42 -8.82 -14.07
C ALA A 50 -12.02 -9.88 -13.02
N MET A 51 -12.03 -9.52 -11.73
CA MET A 51 -11.78 -10.45 -10.62
C MET A 51 -12.79 -11.61 -10.57
N GLY A 52 -14.06 -11.35 -10.84
CA GLY A 52 -15.13 -12.35 -10.87
C GLY A 52 -15.32 -13.06 -12.21
N SER A 53 -14.33 -13.06 -13.10
CA SER A 53 -14.44 -13.59 -14.46
C SER A 53 -14.12 -15.08 -14.57
N ILE A 54 -14.46 -15.65 -15.75
CA ILE A 54 -14.15 -17.05 -16.12
C ILE A 54 -12.65 -17.39 -16.11
N LEU A 55 -11.80 -16.40 -16.08
CA LEU A 55 -10.35 -16.58 -16.06
C LEU A 55 -9.86 -17.31 -14.79
N THR A 56 -10.67 -17.34 -13.73
CA THR A 56 -10.40 -18.17 -12.54
C THR A 56 -10.30 -19.67 -12.85
N ASN A 57 -10.88 -20.15 -13.97
CA ASN A 57 -10.88 -21.55 -14.35
C ASN A 57 -9.53 -21.99 -14.98
N LYS A 58 -8.68 -21.06 -15.40
CA LYS A 58 -7.50 -21.38 -16.21
C LYS A 58 -6.26 -21.61 -15.38
N TYR A 59 -5.62 -22.76 -15.56
CA TYR A 59 -4.31 -23.10 -14.99
C TYR A 59 -3.20 -22.81 -16.02
N ALA A 60 -2.24 -21.91 -15.69
CA ALA A 60 -1.27 -21.39 -16.65
C ALA A 60 0.15 -21.27 -16.07
N GLU A 61 0.70 -22.36 -15.47
CA GLU A 61 2.09 -22.38 -14.99
C GLU A 61 3.08 -22.04 -16.09
N GLY A 62 4.11 -21.28 -15.75
CA GLY A 62 5.10 -20.74 -16.67
C GLY A 62 4.86 -19.26 -16.97
N LEU A 63 5.43 -18.79 -18.07
CA LEU A 63 5.33 -17.39 -18.53
C LEU A 63 4.64 -17.35 -19.90
N PRO A 64 4.16 -16.19 -20.37
CA PRO A 64 3.62 -16.04 -21.70
C PRO A 64 4.52 -16.65 -22.79
N GLY A 65 3.94 -17.49 -23.64
CA GLY A 65 4.65 -18.21 -24.68
C GLY A 65 5.55 -19.38 -24.20
N LYS A 66 5.66 -19.60 -22.89
CA LYS A 66 6.47 -20.67 -22.26
C LYS A 66 5.71 -21.34 -21.13
N ARG A 67 4.51 -21.86 -21.44
CA ARG A 67 3.63 -22.51 -20.47
C ARG A 67 3.88 -24.01 -20.38
N TYR A 68 3.60 -24.56 -19.20
CA TYR A 68 3.61 -26.02 -18.97
C TYR A 68 2.30 -26.71 -19.32
N TYR A 69 1.23 -25.93 -19.58
CA TYR A 69 -0.12 -26.40 -19.91
C TYR A 69 -0.58 -25.91 -21.28
N GLY A 70 -1.44 -26.70 -21.95
CA GLY A 70 -2.09 -26.30 -23.18
C GLY A 70 -3.22 -25.29 -22.96
N GLY A 71 -3.71 -24.70 -24.05
CA GLY A 71 -4.87 -23.78 -24.03
C GLY A 71 -4.58 -22.41 -23.41
N CYS A 72 -3.31 -21.98 -23.36
CA CYS A 72 -2.93 -20.73 -22.70
C CYS A 72 -2.82 -19.52 -23.64
N HIS A 73 -3.04 -19.67 -24.94
CA HIS A 73 -2.80 -18.61 -25.93
C HIS A 73 -3.57 -17.32 -25.63
N VAL A 74 -4.81 -17.40 -25.11
CA VAL A 74 -5.60 -16.21 -24.75
C VAL A 74 -5.10 -15.57 -23.44
N VAL A 75 -4.78 -16.37 -22.42
CA VAL A 75 -4.25 -15.81 -21.17
C VAL A 75 -2.83 -15.28 -21.34
N ASP A 76 -2.06 -15.79 -22.31
CA ASP A 76 -0.78 -15.21 -22.71
C ASP A 76 -0.94 -13.76 -23.20
N GLU A 77 -1.97 -13.51 -24.03
CA GLU A 77 -2.29 -12.16 -24.51
C GLU A 77 -2.72 -11.24 -23.35
N ILE A 78 -3.52 -11.75 -22.40
CA ILE A 78 -3.97 -10.99 -21.22
C ILE A 78 -2.79 -10.63 -20.33
N GLU A 79 -1.92 -11.60 -20.02
CA GLU A 79 -0.76 -11.38 -19.18
C GLU A 79 0.23 -10.41 -19.87
N GLN A 80 0.48 -10.59 -21.18
CA GLN A 80 1.33 -9.68 -21.95
C GLN A 80 0.77 -8.26 -21.97
N LEU A 81 -0.54 -8.09 -22.14
CA LEU A 81 -1.19 -6.78 -22.07
C LEU A 81 -1.00 -6.11 -20.70
N CYS A 82 -1.06 -6.89 -19.63
CA CYS A 82 -0.80 -6.39 -18.27
C CYS A 82 0.66 -5.94 -18.12
N ILE A 83 1.62 -6.73 -18.62
CA ILE A 83 3.05 -6.41 -18.63
C ILE A 83 3.30 -5.11 -19.41
N ASP A 84 2.75 -4.99 -20.62
CA ASP A 84 2.96 -3.83 -21.49
C ASP A 84 2.40 -2.54 -20.85
N ARG A 85 1.23 -2.63 -20.20
CA ARG A 85 0.64 -1.49 -19.48
C ARG A 85 1.46 -1.09 -18.27
N ALA A 86 2.01 -2.03 -17.52
CA ALA A 86 2.88 -1.74 -16.39
C ALA A 86 4.20 -1.08 -16.85
N LYS A 87 4.82 -1.60 -17.93
CA LYS A 87 6.00 -0.98 -18.57
C LYS A 87 5.70 0.45 -19.02
N ALA A 88 4.57 0.66 -19.70
CA ALA A 88 4.18 1.99 -20.17
C ALA A 88 3.91 2.99 -19.03
N LEU A 89 3.32 2.51 -17.92
CA LEU A 89 2.96 3.35 -16.78
C LEU A 89 4.18 3.76 -15.95
N PHE A 90 5.09 2.82 -15.67
CA PHE A 90 6.21 3.03 -14.76
C PHE A 90 7.55 3.26 -15.44
N GLY A 91 7.69 2.93 -16.73
CA GLY A 91 8.94 3.06 -17.48
C GLY A 91 9.99 2.00 -17.13
N ALA A 92 9.57 0.81 -16.68
CA ALA A 92 10.46 -0.28 -16.34
C ALA A 92 10.89 -1.11 -17.56
N ASP A 93 12.12 -1.61 -17.57
CA ASP A 93 12.64 -2.45 -18.66
C ASP A 93 11.98 -3.82 -18.65
N PHE A 94 11.79 -4.40 -17.44
CA PHE A 94 11.13 -5.68 -17.25
C PHE A 94 10.01 -5.58 -16.21
N VAL A 95 8.97 -6.41 -16.35
CA VAL A 95 7.84 -6.52 -15.40
C VAL A 95 7.42 -7.98 -15.26
N ASN A 96 7.21 -8.44 -14.03
CA ASN A 96 6.50 -9.67 -13.72
C ASN A 96 5.19 -9.34 -13.00
N VAL A 97 4.06 -9.76 -13.55
CA VAL A 97 2.71 -9.46 -13.06
C VAL A 97 2.08 -10.61 -12.26
N GLN A 98 2.80 -11.72 -12.08
CA GLN A 98 2.28 -12.94 -11.46
C GLN A 98 2.25 -12.92 -9.92
N PRO A 99 3.01 -12.11 -9.15
CA PRO A 99 2.94 -12.15 -7.70
C PRO A 99 1.50 -12.00 -7.18
N HIS A 100 1.07 -12.94 -6.32
CA HIS A 100 -0.28 -12.95 -5.74
C HIS A 100 -0.49 -11.82 -4.73
N SER A 101 0.60 -11.34 -4.13
CA SER A 101 0.60 -10.23 -3.16
C SER A 101 1.92 -9.48 -3.18
N GLY A 102 1.98 -8.31 -2.52
CA GLY A 102 3.25 -7.61 -2.29
C GLY A 102 4.24 -8.43 -1.46
N ALA A 103 3.76 -9.16 -0.45
CA ALA A 103 4.62 -10.03 0.36
C ALA A 103 5.28 -11.14 -0.49
N GLN A 104 4.54 -11.75 -1.43
CA GLN A 104 5.11 -12.74 -2.34
C GLN A 104 6.03 -12.13 -3.39
N ALA A 105 5.78 -10.89 -3.82
CA ALA A 105 6.70 -10.16 -4.66
C ALA A 105 8.05 -9.94 -3.95
N ASN A 106 8.02 -9.48 -2.70
CA ASN A 106 9.23 -9.28 -1.90
C ASN A 106 9.96 -10.60 -1.65
N MET A 107 9.24 -11.65 -1.26
CA MET A 107 9.82 -12.98 -1.04
C MET A 107 10.48 -13.54 -2.31
N ALA A 108 9.89 -13.31 -3.49
CA ALA A 108 10.50 -13.73 -4.74
C ALA A 108 11.80 -12.97 -5.05
N VAL A 109 11.85 -11.67 -4.76
CA VAL A 109 13.09 -10.88 -4.91
C VAL A 109 14.14 -11.34 -3.90
N GLU A 110 13.78 -11.54 -2.65
CA GLU A 110 14.68 -12.08 -1.62
C GLU A 110 15.25 -13.42 -2.06
N LEU A 111 14.41 -14.37 -2.49
CA LEU A 111 14.86 -15.67 -3.01
C LEU A 111 15.77 -15.55 -4.25
N ALA A 112 15.50 -14.54 -5.10
CA ALA A 112 16.32 -14.31 -6.27
C ALA A 112 17.75 -13.87 -5.92
N PHE A 113 17.95 -13.08 -4.89
CA PHE A 113 19.22 -12.42 -4.62
C PHE A 113 19.94 -12.90 -3.37
N LEU A 114 19.26 -13.61 -2.47
CA LEU A 114 19.78 -14.06 -1.20
C LEU A 114 19.77 -15.59 -1.07
N ASN A 115 20.78 -16.12 -0.39
CA ASN A 115 20.76 -17.47 0.18
C ASN A 115 20.45 -17.39 1.68
N PRO A 116 19.93 -18.46 2.30
CA PRO A 116 19.75 -18.48 3.75
C PRO A 116 21.02 -18.07 4.50
N GLY A 117 20.89 -17.11 5.43
CA GLY A 117 22.01 -16.54 6.18
C GLY A 117 22.71 -15.34 5.52
N ASP A 118 22.40 -15.00 4.28
CA ASP A 118 22.90 -13.75 3.67
C ASP A 118 22.32 -12.52 4.39
N THR A 119 23.05 -11.40 4.34
CA THR A 119 22.63 -10.19 5.01
C THR A 119 21.64 -9.39 4.16
N LEU A 120 20.48 -9.11 4.76
CA LEU A 120 19.42 -8.24 4.26
C LEU A 120 19.36 -6.98 5.13
N MET A 121 19.27 -5.80 4.53
CA MET A 121 19.14 -4.54 5.23
C MET A 121 17.82 -3.86 4.86
N GLY A 122 17.01 -3.46 5.87
CA GLY A 122 15.69 -2.85 5.68
C GLY A 122 15.28 -2.01 6.88
N MET A 123 14.25 -1.18 6.72
CA MET A 123 13.69 -0.37 7.80
C MET A 123 12.98 -1.23 8.84
N THR A 124 13.15 -0.90 10.13
CA THR A 124 12.43 -1.57 11.23
C THR A 124 10.92 -1.43 11.07
N LEU A 125 10.19 -2.42 11.56
CA LEU A 125 8.72 -2.43 11.53
C LEU A 125 8.15 -1.28 12.37
N GLU A 126 8.76 -1.01 13.52
CA GLU A 126 8.36 0.03 14.47
C GLU A 126 8.45 1.43 13.86
N ASN A 127 9.40 1.66 12.97
CA ASN A 127 9.62 2.95 12.31
C ASN A 127 9.03 3.04 10.90
N GLY A 128 8.15 2.11 10.56
CA GLY A 128 7.35 2.16 9.34
C GLY A 128 7.75 1.20 8.24
N GLY A 129 8.72 0.30 8.47
CA GLY A 129 9.04 -0.79 7.54
C GLY A 129 7.85 -1.76 7.36
N HIS A 130 7.95 -2.65 6.38
CA HIS A 130 6.97 -3.72 6.19
C HIS A 130 7.47 -5.03 6.84
N LEU A 131 6.56 -5.93 7.21
CA LEU A 131 6.91 -7.25 7.76
C LEU A 131 7.96 -7.99 6.93
N THR A 132 7.89 -7.90 5.60
CA THR A 132 8.80 -8.53 4.66
C THR A 132 10.15 -7.83 4.51
N HIS A 133 10.42 -6.75 5.25
CA HIS A 133 11.71 -6.08 5.24
C HIS A 133 12.66 -6.59 6.36
N GLY A 134 12.44 -7.81 6.85
CA GLY A 134 13.29 -8.45 7.84
C GLY A 134 12.68 -8.62 9.22
N SER A 135 11.36 -8.42 9.40
CA SER A 135 10.72 -8.66 10.70
C SER A 135 10.94 -10.10 11.19
N PRO A 136 11.31 -10.33 12.47
CA PRO A 136 11.51 -11.66 13.02
C PRO A 136 10.29 -12.58 12.93
N ALA A 137 9.10 -12.02 12.83
CA ALA A 137 7.86 -12.77 12.64
C ALA A 137 7.66 -13.26 11.19
N ASN A 138 8.36 -12.66 10.23
CA ASN A 138 8.25 -12.95 8.82
C ASN A 138 9.34 -13.93 8.33
N ILE A 139 9.11 -14.55 7.17
CA ILE A 139 10.09 -15.46 6.54
C ILE A 139 11.43 -14.74 6.29
N SER A 140 11.42 -13.46 5.92
CA SER A 140 12.61 -12.63 5.71
C SER A 140 13.49 -12.55 6.95
N GLY A 141 12.90 -12.35 8.14
CA GLY A 141 13.65 -12.33 9.41
C GLY A 141 14.05 -13.70 9.93
N LYS A 142 13.47 -14.79 9.40
CA LYS A 142 13.82 -16.17 9.81
C LYS A 142 14.91 -16.79 8.96
N TYR A 143 15.02 -16.40 7.71
CA TYR A 143 15.94 -17.02 6.75
C TYR A 143 17.22 -16.23 6.54
N TYR A 144 17.17 -14.89 6.73
CA TYR A 144 18.29 -14.01 6.44
C TYR A 144 18.85 -13.37 7.71
N ASN A 145 20.13 -12.96 7.65
CA ASN A 145 20.74 -12.14 8.67
C ASN A 145 20.29 -10.68 8.49
N VAL A 146 19.41 -10.20 9.36
CA VAL A 146 18.79 -8.87 9.20
C VAL A 146 19.58 -7.81 9.90
N VAL A 147 19.91 -6.76 9.16
CA VAL A 147 20.41 -5.48 9.69
C VAL A 147 19.32 -4.44 9.48
N SER A 148 18.76 -3.92 10.55
CA SER A 148 17.73 -2.90 10.46
C SER A 148 18.32 -1.50 10.50
N TYR A 149 17.73 -0.56 9.74
CA TYR A 149 17.94 0.85 9.94
C TYR A 149 16.65 1.51 10.44
N ASP A 150 16.83 2.62 11.13
CA ASP A 150 15.74 3.36 11.76
C ASP A 150 15.59 4.77 11.18
N VAL A 151 14.61 5.50 11.68
CA VAL A 151 14.55 6.96 11.53
C VAL A 151 15.20 7.60 12.76
N ASN A 152 15.69 8.82 12.62
CA ASN A 152 16.10 9.61 13.76
C ASN A 152 14.89 9.86 14.68
N HIS A 153 14.97 9.46 15.93
CA HIS A 153 13.82 9.51 16.85
C HIS A 153 13.41 10.93 17.26
N ASP A 154 14.31 11.91 17.15
CA ASP A 154 13.98 13.31 17.47
C ASP A 154 13.26 14.01 16.33
N THR A 155 13.58 13.67 15.08
CA THR A 155 13.04 14.32 13.89
C THR A 155 12.01 13.48 13.15
N GLY A 156 11.97 12.17 13.39
CA GLY A 156 11.18 11.19 12.62
C GLY A 156 11.69 10.98 11.18
N LEU A 157 12.85 11.56 10.81
CA LEU A 157 13.36 11.50 9.44
C LEU A 157 14.39 10.38 9.26
N ILE A 158 14.47 9.86 8.03
CA ILE A 158 15.52 8.92 7.62
C ILE A 158 16.87 9.61 7.68
N ASP A 159 17.85 8.98 8.36
CA ASP A 159 19.26 9.41 8.39
C ASP A 159 20.07 8.60 7.38
N TYR A 160 20.34 9.19 6.23
CA TYR A 160 21.07 8.53 5.14
C TYR A 160 22.55 8.28 5.46
N ASP A 161 23.16 9.07 6.34
CA ASP A 161 24.56 8.88 6.73
C ASP A 161 24.69 7.68 7.68
N GLU A 162 23.76 7.52 8.63
CA GLU A 162 23.67 6.33 9.46
C GLU A 162 23.46 5.07 8.62
N ILE A 163 22.55 5.11 7.64
CA ILE A 163 22.30 3.99 6.73
C ILE A 163 23.58 3.61 5.95
N ARG A 164 24.33 4.60 5.47
CA ARG A 164 25.59 4.37 4.76
C ARG A 164 26.63 3.70 5.66
N ASP A 165 26.76 4.15 6.90
CA ASP A 165 27.69 3.57 7.88
C ASP A 165 27.31 2.13 8.23
N LEU A 166 26.02 1.85 8.43
CA LEU A 166 25.49 0.49 8.62
C LEU A 166 25.77 -0.40 7.41
N ALA A 167 25.52 0.10 6.19
CA ALA A 167 25.77 -0.66 4.96
C ALA A 167 27.27 -0.99 4.80
N LYS A 168 28.17 -0.04 5.04
CA LYS A 168 29.63 -0.26 5.02
C LYS A 168 30.08 -1.27 6.06
N LYS A 169 29.51 -1.20 7.26
CA LYS A 169 29.87 -2.10 8.38
C LYS A 169 29.38 -3.53 8.13
N HIS A 170 28.16 -3.71 7.62
CA HIS A 170 27.50 -5.02 7.56
C HIS A 170 27.49 -5.66 6.18
N GLN A 171 27.88 -4.92 5.12
CA GLN A 171 27.99 -5.40 3.74
C GLN A 171 26.76 -6.23 3.29
N PRO A 172 25.54 -5.67 3.34
CA PRO A 172 24.35 -6.39 2.93
C PRO A 172 24.42 -6.80 1.45
N LYS A 173 23.79 -7.92 1.09
CA LYS A 173 23.60 -8.31 -0.31
C LYS A 173 22.35 -7.70 -0.93
N LEU A 174 21.35 -7.37 -0.10
CA LEU A 174 20.11 -6.71 -0.50
C LEU A 174 19.84 -5.55 0.48
N LEU A 175 19.65 -4.35 -0.06
CA LEU A 175 19.20 -3.19 0.68
C LEU A 175 17.80 -2.81 0.20
N ILE A 176 16.82 -2.75 1.13
CA ILE A 176 15.41 -2.45 0.85
C ILE A 176 15.09 -1.06 1.35
N ALA A 177 14.61 -0.19 0.45
CA ALA A 177 13.94 1.06 0.80
C ALA A 177 12.43 0.94 0.55
N GLY A 178 11.67 1.79 1.25
CA GLY A 178 10.20 1.79 1.20
C GLY A 178 9.59 1.63 2.59
N ALA A 179 8.40 2.18 2.78
CA ALA A 179 7.79 2.23 4.09
C ALA A 179 6.25 2.16 4.02
N SER A 180 5.67 1.63 5.09
CA SER A 180 4.22 1.52 5.31
C SER A 180 3.65 2.67 6.14
N ALA A 181 4.51 3.41 6.89
CA ALA A 181 4.09 4.46 7.81
C ALA A 181 5.04 5.66 7.85
N TYR A 182 5.83 5.89 6.82
CA TYR A 182 6.74 7.03 6.72
C TYR A 182 6.08 8.18 5.93
N PRO A 183 5.83 9.35 6.55
CA PRO A 183 5.04 10.41 5.93
C PRO A 183 5.84 11.34 5.00
N ARG A 184 7.15 11.21 4.89
CA ARG A 184 7.99 12.08 4.07
C ARG A 184 8.44 11.41 2.77
N ALA A 185 8.91 12.21 1.83
CA ALA A 185 9.53 11.70 0.61
C ALA A 185 10.83 10.94 0.93
N ILE A 186 11.06 9.85 0.20
CA ILE A 186 12.29 9.06 0.28
C ILE A 186 13.16 9.40 -0.92
N ASP A 187 14.42 9.72 -0.70
CA ASP A 187 15.40 9.93 -1.77
C ASP A 187 16.00 8.58 -2.23
N PHE A 188 15.42 8.03 -3.28
CA PHE A 188 15.86 6.75 -3.84
C PHE A 188 17.23 6.81 -4.50
N LYS A 189 17.67 8.01 -4.92
CA LYS A 189 19.01 8.17 -5.48
C LYS A 189 20.08 7.98 -4.43
N ILE A 190 19.91 8.59 -3.25
CA ILE A 190 20.85 8.42 -2.14
C ILE A 190 20.91 6.96 -1.69
N PHE A 191 19.76 6.29 -1.58
CA PHE A 191 19.72 4.85 -1.27
C PHE A 191 20.45 4.00 -2.33
N ALA A 192 20.29 4.30 -3.62
CA ALA A 192 20.99 3.60 -4.69
C ALA A 192 22.50 3.78 -4.57
N ASP A 193 22.96 5.02 -4.33
CA ASP A 193 24.38 5.32 -4.12
C ASP A 193 24.93 4.51 -2.96
N ILE A 194 24.21 4.44 -1.81
CA ILE A 194 24.61 3.66 -0.63
C ILE A 194 24.69 2.15 -0.94
N ALA A 195 23.67 1.59 -1.57
CA ALA A 195 23.63 0.17 -1.90
C ALA A 195 24.78 -0.23 -2.84
N HIS A 196 24.98 0.56 -3.88
CA HIS A 196 26.00 0.27 -4.89
C HIS A 196 27.43 0.51 -4.36
N GLU A 197 27.66 1.42 -3.41
CA GLU A 197 28.95 1.59 -2.72
C GLU A 197 29.44 0.29 -2.06
N VAL A 198 28.52 -0.58 -1.60
CA VAL A 198 28.85 -1.84 -0.93
C VAL A 198 28.55 -3.08 -1.79
N GLY A 199 28.17 -2.88 -3.06
CA GLY A 199 27.86 -3.98 -3.99
C GLY A 199 26.54 -4.71 -3.70
N ALA A 200 25.63 -4.09 -2.94
CA ALA A 200 24.29 -4.62 -2.67
C ALA A 200 23.35 -4.39 -3.85
N VAL A 201 22.41 -5.32 -4.04
CA VAL A 201 21.24 -5.09 -4.89
C VAL A 201 20.32 -4.08 -4.19
N PHE A 202 19.91 -3.04 -4.89
CA PHE A 202 18.98 -2.04 -4.36
C PHE A 202 17.55 -2.36 -4.76
N MET A 203 16.73 -2.69 -3.78
CA MET A 203 15.31 -2.95 -3.93
C MET A 203 14.48 -1.82 -3.34
N VAL A 204 13.44 -1.40 -4.06
CA VAL A 204 12.43 -0.48 -3.51
C VAL A 204 11.08 -1.17 -3.47
N ASP A 205 10.49 -1.26 -2.29
CA ASP A 205 9.07 -1.58 -2.11
C ASP A 205 8.27 -0.28 -2.13
N MET A 206 7.67 0.06 -3.28
CA MET A 206 6.87 1.26 -3.44
C MET A 206 5.37 1.03 -3.21
N ALA A 207 4.97 -0.06 -2.55
CA ALA A 207 3.57 -0.46 -2.43
C ALA A 207 2.65 0.66 -1.94
N HIS A 208 3.06 1.44 -0.95
CA HIS A 208 2.26 2.53 -0.41
C HIS A 208 2.12 3.73 -1.37
N ILE A 209 3.15 4.02 -2.14
CA ILE A 209 3.23 5.21 -2.98
C ILE A 209 3.04 4.92 -4.48
N ALA A 210 2.78 3.67 -4.87
CA ALA A 210 2.74 3.28 -6.29
C ALA A 210 1.76 4.11 -7.13
N GLY A 211 0.60 4.46 -6.57
CA GLY A 211 -0.35 5.35 -7.26
C GLY A 211 0.15 6.79 -7.37
N LEU A 212 0.91 7.26 -6.39
CA LEU A 212 1.51 8.60 -6.42
C LEU A 212 2.64 8.65 -7.46
N VAL A 213 3.46 7.60 -7.53
CA VAL A 213 4.50 7.45 -8.57
C VAL A 213 3.87 7.40 -9.96
N ALA A 214 2.84 6.56 -10.15
CA ALA A 214 2.11 6.44 -11.42
C ALA A 214 1.48 7.77 -11.86
N GLY A 215 0.96 8.55 -10.92
CA GLY A 215 0.38 9.87 -11.18
C GLY A 215 1.38 11.03 -11.23
N GLY A 216 2.67 10.77 -10.98
CA GLY A 216 3.71 11.81 -10.97
C GLY A 216 3.69 12.73 -9.75
N ALA A 217 3.02 12.33 -8.67
CA ALA A 217 2.94 13.06 -7.40
C ALA A 217 4.03 12.64 -6.38
N HIS A 218 4.87 11.67 -6.72
CA HIS A 218 6.03 11.23 -5.94
C HIS A 218 7.17 10.83 -6.89
N MET A 219 8.43 10.98 -6.43
CA MET A 219 9.60 10.53 -7.18
C MET A 219 9.48 9.04 -7.52
N SER A 220 9.78 8.68 -8.77
CA SER A 220 9.84 7.28 -9.20
C SER A 220 11.14 6.63 -8.74
N PRO A 221 11.09 5.43 -8.14
CA PRO A 221 12.29 4.65 -7.84
C PRO A 221 12.90 3.98 -9.07
N ILE A 222 12.15 3.79 -10.16
CA ILE A 222 12.56 3.00 -11.34
C ILE A 222 13.91 3.42 -11.91
N PRO A 223 14.27 4.72 -12.03
CA PRO A 223 15.57 5.11 -12.58
C PRO A 223 16.76 4.75 -11.68
N TYR A 224 16.55 4.47 -10.41
CA TYR A 224 17.59 4.31 -9.41
C TYR A 224 17.70 2.88 -8.88
N ALA A 225 16.58 2.21 -8.68
CA ALA A 225 16.55 0.87 -8.12
C ALA A 225 16.94 -0.20 -9.15
N ASP A 226 17.53 -1.28 -8.66
CA ASP A 226 17.76 -2.49 -9.45
C ASP A 226 16.46 -3.27 -9.63
N ILE A 227 15.69 -3.38 -8.54
CA ILE A 227 14.38 -4.04 -8.52
C ILE A 227 13.38 -3.16 -7.74
N VAL A 228 12.17 -3.08 -8.26
CA VAL A 228 11.03 -2.41 -7.60
C VAL A 228 9.89 -3.40 -7.45
N THR A 229 9.37 -3.51 -6.24
CA THR A 229 8.14 -4.25 -5.97
C THR A 229 7.01 -3.30 -5.61
N THR A 230 5.78 -3.75 -5.80
CA THR A 230 4.60 -3.01 -5.36
C THR A 230 3.41 -3.92 -5.15
N THR A 231 2.44 -3.44 -4.38
CA THR A 231 1.06 -3.91 -4.41
C THR A 231 0.26 -3.12 -5.44
N THR A 232 -0.89 -3.66 -5.86
CA THR A 232 -1.78 -2.99 -6.81
C THR A 232 -3.02 -2.34 -6.16
N HIS A 233 -3.28 -2.58 -4.87
CA HIS A 233 -4.56 -2.27 -4.20
C HIS A 233 -4.54 -1.09 -3.22
N LYS A 234 -3.41 -0.36 -3.08
CA LYS A 234 -3.30 0.81 -2.19
C LYS A 234 -3.56 2.10 -2.97
N THR A 235 -2.61 3.03 -2.99
CA THR A 235 -2.76 4.27 -3.78
C THR A 235 -2.97 4.01 -5.29
N LEU A 236 -2.52 2.88 -5.82
CA LEU A 236 -2.74 2.50 -7.23
C LEU A 236 -4.20 2.10 -7.54
N ARG A 237 -5.02 1.81 -6.52
CA ARG A 237 -6.47 1.62 -6.61
C ARG A 237 -6.92 0.41 -7.45
N GLY A 238 -6.10 -0.63 -7.51
CA GLY A 238 -6.36 -1.87 -8.26
C GLY A 238 -6.82 -3.06 -7.41
N PRO A 239 -6.78 -4.26 -7.98
CA PRO A 239 -7.09 -5.48 -7.26
C PRO A 239 -5.99 -5.81 -6.24
N ARG A 240 -6.29 -6.64 -5.25
CA ARG A 240 -5.27 -7.20 -4.36
C ARG A 240 -4.32 -8.09 -5.16
N GLY A 241 -3.05 -7.72 -5.15
CA GLY A 241 -2.01 -8.40 -5.90
C GLY A 241 -0.67 -7.67 -5.79
N GLY A 242 0.38 -8.17 -6.44
CA GLY A 242 1.71 -7.58 -6.50
C GLY A 242 2.26 -7.50 -7.92
N LEU A 243 3.28 -6.68 -8.10
CA LEU A 243 4.11 -6.57 -9.31
C LEU A 243 5.58 -6.55 -8.89
N ILE A 244 6.45 -7.08 -9.77
CA ILE A 244 7.90 -6.88 -9.69
C ILE A 244 8.35 -6.23 -10.99
N MET A 245 9.17 -5.20 -10.88
CA MET A 245 9.70 -4.44 -12.00
C MET A 245 11.21 -4.23 -11.81
N GLY A 246 11.95 -3.94 -12.85
CA GLY A 246 13.37 -3.62 -12.70
C GLY A 246 14.12 -3.58 -14.00
N LYS A 247 15.45 -3.66 -13.88
CA LYS A 247 16.38 -3.72 -15.01
C LYS A 247 16.30 -5.07 -15.72
N GLU A 248 16.37 -5.10 -17.04
CA GLU A 248 16.23 -6.32 -17.87
C GLU A 248 17.22 -7.42 -17.47
N GLU A 249 18.41 -7.08 -17.04
CA GLU A 249 19.44 -8.06 -16.62
C GLU A 249 19.00 -9.00 -15.49
N PHE A 250 18.07 -8.57 -14.65
CA PHE A 250 17.53 -9.36 -13.52
C PHE A 250 16.28 -10.17 -13.89
N ALA A 251 15.69 -9.93 -15.05
CA ALA A 251 14.41 -10.53 -15.46
C ALA A 251 14.40 -12.06 -15.33
N LYS A 252 15.44 -12.74 -15.86
CA LYS A 252 15.51 -14.21 -15.81
C LYS A 252 15.54 -14.73 -14.38
N LYS A 253 16.32 -14.09 -13.51
CA LYS A 253 16.50 -14.52 -12.11
C LYS A 253 15.23 -14.31 -11.29
N VAL A 254 14.60 -13.16 -11.43
CA VAL A 254 13.34 -12.83 -10.75
C VAL A 254 12.19 -13.70 -11.25
N ASN A 255 12.05 -13.89 -12.57
CA ASN A 255 11.04 -14.77 -13.14
C ASN A 255 11.15 -16.20 -12.63
N SER A 256 12.38 -16.74 -12.51
CA SER A 256 12.62 -18.07 -11.94
C SER A 256 12.29 -18.14 -10.44
N ALA A 257 12.50 -17.07 -9.71
CA ALA A 257 12.15 -16.99 -8.29
C ALA A 257 10.62 -16.87 -8.08
N VAL A 258 9.89 -16.23 -8.99
CA VAL A 258 8.42 -16.24 -8.96
C VAL A 258 7.90 -17.62 -9.31
N PHE A 259 8.24 -18.14 -10.49
CA PHE A 259 7.85 -19.48 -10.92
C PHE A 259 9.07 -20.23 -11.46
N PRO A 260 9.37 -21.40 -10.93
CA PRO A 260 8.65 -22.19 -9.91
C PRO A 260 9.08 -21.90 -8.46
N GLY A 261 9.87 -20.85 -8.21
CA GLY A 261 10.55 -20.62 -6.93
C GLY A 261 9.60 -20.41 -5.74
N THR A 262 8.61 -19.55 -5.87
CA THR A 262 7.70 -19.17 -4.76
C THR A 262 6.23 -19.39 -5.06
N GLN A 263 5.86 -19.58 -6.33
CA GLN A 263 4.47 -19.77 -6.78
C GLN A 263 4.36 -20.91 -7.79
N GLY A 264 3.13 -21.46 -7.94
CA GLY A 264 2.70 -22.31 -9.03
C GLY A 264 1.93 -21.50 -10.09
N GLY A 265 0.69 -21.92 -10.42
CA GLY A 265 -0.14 -21.24 -11.41
C GLY A 265 -0.48 -19.79 -11.03
N PRO A 266 -0.36 -18.85 -11.95
CA PRO A 266 -0.75 -17.46 -11.72
C PRO A 266 -2.27 -17.33 -11.62
N LEU A 267 -2.74 -16.25 -10.98
CA LEU A 267 -4.16 -15.93 -10.85
C LEU A 267 -4.59 -15.07 -12.04
N GLU A 268 -5.01 -15.70 -13.14
CA GLU A 268 -5.27 -15.01 -14.40
C GLU A 268 -6.40 -13.97 -14.30
N HIS A 269 -7.41 -14.23 -13.48
CA HIS A 269 -8.48 -13.26 -13.17
C HIS A 269 -7.95 -12.03 -12.43
N VAL A 270 -6.96 -12.19 -11.56
CA VAL A 270 -6.29 -11.07 -10.88
C VAL A 270 -5.39 -10.30 -11.85
N ILE A 271 -4.68 -11.00 -12.74
CA ILE A 271 -3.84 -10.36 -13.77
C ILE A 271 -4.71 -9.53 -14.73
N ALA A 272 -5.85 -10.04 -15.15
CA ALA A 272 -6.81 -9.26 -15.94
C ALA A 272 -7.29 -8.01 -15.19
N ALA A 273 -7.58 -8.14 -13.90
CA ALA A 273 -7.98 -7.00 -13.09
C ALA A 273 -6.84 -5.98 -12.89
N LYS A 274 -5.58 -6.45 -12.77
CA LYS A 274 -4.38 -5.57 -12.80
C LYS A 274 -4.30 -4.84 -14.13
N ALA A 275 -4.54 -5.52 -15.25
CA ALA A 275 -4.53 -4.89 -16.58
C ALA A 275 -5.58 -3.78 -16.72
N VAL A 276 -6.77 -3.94 -16.12
CA VAL A 276 -7.80 -2.88 -16.04
C VAL A 276 -7.29 -1.71 -15.20
N CYS A 277 -6.81 -1.97 -13.98
CA CYS A 277 -6.27 -0.96 -13.08
C CYS A 277 -5.15 -0.13 -13.74
N LEU A 278 -4.20 -0.78 -14.41
CA LEU A 278 -3.09 -0.11 -15.11
C LEU A 278 -3.59 0.75 -16.28
N LYS A 279 -4.66 0.31 -16.97
CA LYS A 279 -5.31 1.12 -18.01
C LYS A 279 -5.96 2.37 -17.43
N GLU A 280 -6.61 2.26 -16.27
CA GLU A 280 -7.18 3.41 -15.56
C GLU A 280 -6.08 4.37 -15.09
N ALA A 281 -4.96 3.85 -14.60
CA ALA A 281 -3.82 4.65 -14.14
C ALA A 281 -3.07 5.37 -15.28
N LEU A 282 -3.16 4.88 -16.52
CA LEU A 282 -2.63 5.54 -17.71
C LEU A 282 -3.48 6.73 -18.18
N ASN A 283 -4.71 6.89 -17.68
CA ASN A 283 -5.55 8.02 -18.05
C ASN A 283 -5.11 9.32 -17.34
N PRO A 284 -5.23 10.49 -18.00
CA PRO A 284 -4.83 11.77 -17.41
C PRO A 284 -5.50 12.09 -16.07
N GLU A 285 -6.73 11.64 -15.86
CA GLU A 285 -7.50 11.84 -14.64
C GLU A 285 -6.84 11.19 -13.42
N PHE A 286 -6.02 10.16 -13.63
CA PHE A 286 -5.29 9.52 -12.55
C PHE A 286 -4.20 10.44 -11.97
N LYS A 287 -3.60 11.30 -12.79
CA LYS A 287 -2.66 12.32 -12.30
C LYS A 287 -3.34 13.32 -11.38
N VAL A 288 -4.56 13.72 -11.74
CA VAL A 288 -5.39 14.61 -10.90
C VAL A 288 -5.72 13.93 -9.57
N TYR A 289 -6.13 12.66 -9.62
CA TYR A 289 -6.37 11.88 -8.40
C TYR A 289 -5.13 11.82 -7.50
N ALA A 290 -3.97 11.48 -8.04
CA ALA A 290 -2.73 11.35 -7.26
C ALA A 290 -2.32 12.68 -6.62
N ALA A 291 -2.42 13.79 -7.35
CA ALA A 291 -2.17 15.13 -6.82
C ALA A 291 -3.15 15.50 -5.70
N ASN A 292 -4.45 15.18 -5.88
CA ASN A 292 -5.47 15.43 -4.87
C ASN A 292 -5.25 14.60 -3.61
N VAL A 293 -4.76 13.35 -3.71
CA VAL A 293 -4.43 12.52 -2.54
C VAL A 293 -3.39 13.22 -1.66
N VAL A 294 -2.32 13.73 -2.27
CA VAL A 294 -1.26 14.45 -1.53
C VAL A 294 -1.77 15.76 -0.95
N SER A 295 -2.48 16.57 -1.76
CA SER A 295 -3.05 17.83 -1.29
C SER A 295 -4.04 17.63 -0.13
N ASN A 296 -4.91 16.63 -0.22
CA ASN A 296 -5.84 16.27 0.84
C ASN A 296 -5.10 15.83 2.11
N ALA A 297 -4.01 15.08 1.99
CA ALA A 297 -3.20 14.67 3.13
C ALA A 297 -2.55 15.89 3.82
N GLN A 298 -2.03 16.83 3.05
CA GLN A 298 -1.44 18.07 3.60
C GLN A 298 -2.49 18.94 4.32
N VAL A 299 -3.68 19.08 3.73
CA VAL A 299 -4.78 19.84 4.37
C VAL A 299 -5.24 19.16 5.65
N MET A 300 -5.39 17.83 5.66
CA MET A 300 -5.78 17.07 6.85
C MET A 300 -4.70 17.16 7.93
N ALA A 301 -3.43 17.03 7.57
CA ALA A 301 -2.31 17.16 8.49
C ALA A 301 -2.30 18.55 9.17
N GLN A 302 -2.45 19.62 8.38
CA GLN A 302 -2.52 20.97 8.92
C GLN A 302 -3.73 21.16 9.85
N ALA A 303 -4.89 20.63 9.48
CA ALA A 303 -6.09 20.72 10.31
C ALA A 303 -5.94 19.92 11.63
N LEU A 304 -5.30 18.75 11.61
CA LEU A 304 -5.01 18.00 12.84
C LEU A 304 -4.03 18.74 13.76
N LEU A 305 -3.01 19.40 13.21
CA LEU A 305 -2.12 20.29 14.01
C LEU A 305 -2.89 21.43 14.66
N GLU A 306 -3.80 22.09 13.92
CA GLU A 306 -4.67 23.15 14.44
C GLU A 306 -5.61 22.65 15.53
N GLU A 307 -6.01 21.37 15.47
CA GLU A 307 -6.82 20.70 16.50
C GLU A 307 -5.98 20.22 17.71
N GLY A 308 -4.66 20.41 17.68
CA GLY A 308 -3.75 20.10 18.79
C GLY A 308 -3.17 18.70 18.78
N PHE A 309 -3.24 17.98 17.66
CA PHE A 309 -2.45 16.76 17.48
C PHE A 309 -0.98 17.09 17.28
N ASP A 310 -0.10 16.19 17.71
CA ASP A 310 1.29 16.17 17.30
C ASP A 310 1.46 15.19 16.14
N LEU A 311 2.15 15.61 15.07
CA LEU A 311 2.41 14.77 13.91
C LEU A 311 3.90 14.43 13.84
N VAL A 312 4.19 13.15 13.77
CA VAL A 312 5.55 12.69 13.49
C VAL A 312 6.05 13.33 12.20
N THR A 313 7.22 13.97 12.23
CA THR A 313 7.81 14.82 11.18
C THR A 313 7.09 16.16 10.91
N GLY A 314 6.11 16.55 11.73
CA GLY A 314 5.40 17.83 11.59
C GLY A 314 4.51 17.97 10.35
N GLY A 315 4.18 16.86 9.65
CA GLY A 315 3.33 16.89 8.46
C GLY A 315 3.56 15.73 7.49
N THR A 316 3.24 15.92 6.21
CA THR A 316 3.35 14.86 5.20
C THR A 316 3.70 15.40 3.80
N ASP A 317 4.42 14.58 3.02
CA ASP A 317 4.72 14.80 1.60
C ASP A 317 4.00 13.78 0.70
N ASN A 318 3.22 12.85 1.28
CA ASN A 318 2.56 11.78 0.53
C ASN A 318 1.08 11.61 0.93
N HIS A 319 0.54 10.40 0.95
CA HIS A 319 -0.87 10.09 1.18
C HIS A 319 -1.22 9.80 2.64
N LEU A 320 -0.27 9.79 3.54
CA LEU A 320 -0.48 9.41 4.94
C LEU A 320 0.19 10.39 5.91
N MET A 321 -0.29 10.41 7.13
CA MET A 321 0.31 11.05 8.28
C MET A 321 0.31 10.10 9.48
N LEU A 322 1.24 10.31 10.39
CA LEU A 322 1.38 9.55 11.63
C LEU A 322 1.24 10.53 12.80
N ALA A 323 0.19 10.35 13.60
CA ALA A 323 -0.08 11.18 14.76
C ALA A 323 0.43 10.54 16.05
N ASP A 324 1.19 11.32 16.83
CA ASP A 324 1.58 10.98 18.20
C ASP A 324 0.48 11.42 19.18
N LEU A 325 -0.08 10.47 19.91
CA LEU A 325 -1.20 10.71 20.82
C LEU A 325 -0.77 10.90 22.29
N ARG A 326 0.52 10.81 22.58
CA ARG A 326 1.05 10.98 23.96
C ARG A 326 0.64 12.33 24.57
N PRO A 327 0.73 13.48 23.83
CA PRO A 327 0.27 14.77 24.37
C PRO A 327 -1.22 14.81 24.70
N MET A 328 -2.03 13.98 24.05
CA MET A 328 -3.47 13.90 24.28
C MET A 328 -3.87 12.90 25.38
N ASN A 329 -2.87 12.16 25.92
CA ASN A 329 -3.08 11.14 26.95
C ASN A 329 -4.10 10.04 26.55
N ILE A 330 -4.10 9.65 25.27
CA ILE A 330 -4.92 8.58 24.71
C ILE A 330 -4.02 7.61 23.94
N SER A 331 -4.34 6.31 23.96
CA SER A 331 -3.58 5.31 23.20
C SER A 331 -4.07 5.21 21.75
N GLY A 332 -3.20 4.69 20.86
CA GLY A 332 -3.58 4.40 19.48
C GLY A 332 -4.73 3.42 19.37
N LYS A 333 -4.74 2.38 20.22
CA LYS A 333 -5.85 1.42 20.30
C LYS A 333 -7.16 2.09 20.68
N GLU A 334 -7.15 2.92 21.70
CA GLU A 334 -8.36 3.58 22.17
C GLU A 334 -8.94 4.54 21.13
N LEU A 335 -8.10 5.37 20.49
CA LEU A 335 -8.58 6.25 19.43
C LEU A 335 -9.10 5.46 18.22
N GLN A 336 -8.44 4.38 17.81
CA GLN A 336 -8.95 3.49 16.78
C GLN A 336 -10.35 2.97 17.11
N GLU A 337 -10.56 2.43 18.31
CA GLU A 337 -11.85 1.87 18.74
C GLU A 337 -12.97 2.93 18.82
N ARG A 338 -12.64 4.14 19.29
CA ARG A 338 -13.58 5.28 19.32
C ARG A 338 -13.96 5.75 17.91
N CYS A 339 -12.97 5.84 17.01
CA CYS A 339 -13.20 6.21 15.61
C CYS A 339 -14.05 5.17 14.89
N ASP A 340 -13.76 3.88 15.06
CA ASP A 340 -14.58 2.79 14.49
C ASP A 340 -16.03 2.89 14.95
N ALA A 341 -16.28 3.16 16.26
CA ALA A 341 -17.60 3.38 16.78
C ALA A 341 -18.31 4.62 16.19
N ASN A 342 -17.58 5.54 15.61
CA ASN A 342 -18.07 6.73 14.91
C ASN A 342 -18.06 6.57 13.38
N HIS A 343 -17.88 5.37 12.86
CA HIS A 343 -17.79 5.04 11.44
C HIS A 343 -16.62 5.75 10.72
N ILE A 344 -15.52 6.00 11.43
CA ILE A 344 -14.26 6.50 10.89
C ILE A 344 -13.22 5.40 11.07
N THR A 345 -12.79 4.78 9.98
CA THR A 345 -11.86 3.65 10.03
C THR A 345 -10.42 4.15 9.84
N LEU A 346 -9.59 3.99 10.88
CA LEU A 346 -8.15 4.24 10.87
C LEU A 346 -7.42 3.15 11.65
N ASN A 347 -6.09 3.12 11.65
CA ASN A 347 -5.37 2.09 12.40
C ASN A 347 -4.41 2.67 13.43
N LYS A 348 -4.35 2.01 14.60
CA LYS A 348 -3.26 2.23 15.55
C LYS A 348 -1.92 1.92 14.91
N ASN A 349 -0.90 2.69 15.24
CA ASN A 349 0.45 2.56 14.69
C ASN A 349 1.48 2.96 15.73
N ALA A 350 2.60 2.21 15.79
CA ALA A 350 3.73 2.64 16.58
C ALA A 350 4.30 3.95 16.03
N ILE A 351 4.88 4.75 16.90
CA ILE A 351 5.64 5.96 16.56
C ILE A 351 7.13 5.71 16.81
N PRO A 352 8.05 6.50 16.24
CA PRO A 352 9.47 6.35 16.51
C PRO A 352 9.75 6.40 18.02
N GLY A 353 10.48 5.39 18.52
CA GLY A 353 10.76 5.27 19.95
C GLY A 353 9.52 4.99 20.82
N ASP A 354 8.50 4.36 20.29
CA ASP A 354 7.23 4.10 21.00
C ASP A 354 7.44 3.28 22.27
N PRO A 355 7.10 3.81 23.48
CA PRO A 355 7.20 3.06 24.72
C PRO A 355 6.09 2.03 24.91
N ALA A 356 5.02 2.08 24.12
CA ALA A 356 3.87 1.20 24.25
C ALA A 356 4.08 -0.13 23.55
N LYS A 357 3.36 -1.17 24.01
CA LYS A 357 3.36 -2.47 23.34
C LYS A 357 2.70 -2.36 21.95
N PRO A 358 3.10 -3.19 20.95
CA PRO A 358 2.52 -3.18 19.60
C PRO A 358 1.00 -3.38 19.55
N SER A 359 0.41 -4.03 20.56
CA SER A 359 -1.05 -4.22 20.68
C SER A 359 -1.81 -2.96 21.12
N VAL A 360 -1.12 -1.95 21.66
CA VAL A 360 -1.69 -0.70 22.20
C VAL A 360 -1.29 0.49 21.34
N THR A 361 0.01 0.69 21.13
CA THR A 361 0.69 1.81 20.43
C THR A 361 0.38 3.19 21.01
N SER A 362 1.27 4.15 20.74
CA SER A 362 1.09 5.55 21.14
C SER A 362 0.62 6.44 19.99
N GLY A 363 0.41 5.90 18.81
CA GLY A 363 -0.01 6.68 17.64
C GLY A 363 -1.08 6.01 16.80
N VAL A 364 -1.54 6.77 15.82
CA VAL A 364 -2.43 6.31 14.75
C VAL A 364 -1.90 6.76 13.40
N ARG A 365 -2.10 5.91 12.39
CA ARG A 365 -1.82 6.24 10.99
C ARG A 365 -3.13 6.59 10.28
N ILE A 366 -3.12 7.70 9.54
CA ILE A 366 -4.26 8.24 8.82
C ILE A 366 -3.85 8.42 7.35
N GLY A 367 -4.68 7.99 6.41
CA GLY A 367 -4.44 8.11 4.98
C GLY A 367 -5.62 8.71 4.23
N THR A 368 -5.37 9.30 3.07
CA THR A 368 -6.39 10.04 2.30
C THR A 368 -6.75 9.41 0.96
N ALA A 369 -6.14 8.28 0.59
CA ALA A 369 -6.35 7.68 -0.73
C ALA A 369 -7.81 7.28 -0.98
N ALA A 370 -8.44 6.57 -0.03
CA ALA A 370 -9.81 6.07 -0.16
C ALA A 370 -10.84 7.21 -0.19
N VAL A 371 -10.76 8.16 0.73
CA VAL A 371 -11.68 9.33 0.76
C VAL A 371 -11.51 10.23 -0.47
N THR A 372 -10.28 10.35 -1.01
CA THR A 372 -10.05 11.07 -2.28
C THR A 372 -10.67 10.32 -3.47
N THR A 373 -10.55 9.00 -3.52
CA THR A 373 -11.23 8.16 -4.54
C THR A 373 -12.75 8.34 -4.48
N ARG A 374 -13.30 8.49 -3.28
CA ARG A 374 -14.72 8.74 -3.04
C ARG A 374 -15.17 10.12 -3.52
N GLY A 375 -14.23 11.07 -3.69
CA GLY A 375 -14.49 12.40 -4.21
C GLY A 375 -14.45 13.52 -3.16
N LEU A 376 -14.04 13.21 -1.93
CA LEU A 376 -13.87 14.22 -0.88
C LEU A 376 -12.66 15.10 -1.20
N GLY A 377 -12.74 16.39 -0.89
CA GLY A 377 -11.71 17.40 -1.14
C GLY A 377 -11.24 18.09 0.13
N ALA A 378 -10.52 19.20 -0.06
CA ALA A 378 -9.87 19.94 1.01
C ALA A 378 -10.82 20.41 2.14
N ALA A 379 -12.05 20.82 1.80
CA ALA A 379 -13.03 21.23 2.80
C ALA A 379 -13.43 20.07 3.71
N GLU A 380 -13.70 18.90 3.11
CA GLU A 380 -14.09 17.70 3.83
C GLU A 380 -12.93 17.14 4.66
N MET A 381 -11.66 17.32 4.24
CA MET A 381 -10.49 16.92 5.04
C MET A 381 -10.44 17.66 6.37
N LYS A 382 -10.78 18.95 6.41
CA LYS A 382 -10.87 19.73 7.66
C LYS A 382 -11.99 19.22 8.57
N GLU A 383 -13.15 18.93 7.99
CA GLU A 383 -14.28 18.38 8.76
C GLU A 383 -13.95 17.01 9.36
N ILE A 384 -13.26 16.15 8.60
CA ILE A 384 -12.83 14.83 9.09
C ILE A 384 -11.79 14.98 10.21
N ALA A 385 -10.82 15.87 10.06
CA ALA A 385 -9.83 16.15 11.11
C ALA A 385 -10.51 16.63 12.40
N HIS A 386 -11.50 17.52 12.29
CA HIS A 386 -12.31 17.97 13.42
C HIS A 386 -13.08 16.81 14.07
N CYS A 387 -13.71 15.93 13.30
CA CYS A 387 -14.40 14.74 13.83
C CYS A 387 -13.43 13.82 14.59
N ILE A 388 -12.22 13.60 14.09
CA ILE A 388 -11.20 12.82 14.78
C ILE A 388 -10.80 13.50 16.09
N ALA A 389 -10.65 14.82 16.10
CA ALA A 389 -10.31 15.60 17.28
C ALA A 389 -11.40 15.55 18.37
N LEU A 390 -12.65 15.72 17.98
CA LEU A 390 -13.80 15.58 18.89
C LEU A 390 -13.83 14.16 19.49
N THR A 391 -13.68 13.14 18.64
CA THR A 391 -13.65 11.73 19.07
C THR A 391 -12.52 11.46 20.05
N ALA A 392 -11.35 12.08 19.87
CA ALA A 392 -10.21 11.91 20.78
C ALA A 392 -10.43 12.62 22.12
N LYS A 393 -10.97 13.86 22.11
CA LYS A 393 -11.09 14.73 23.29
C LYS A 393 -12.30 14.41 24.15
N ASP A 394 -13.47 14.14 23.55
CA ASP A 394 -14.74 13.88 24.26
C ASP A 394 -15.63 12.94 23.44
N PHE A 395 -15.32 11.65 23.49
CA PHE A 395 -16.02 10.63 22.70
C PHE A 395 -17.52 10.56 22.97
N GLU A 396 -17.92 10.56 24.26
CA GLU A 396 -19.33 10.40 24.64
C GLU A 396 -20.15 11.67 24.38
N GLY A 397 -19.57 12.84 24.65
CA GLY A 397 -20.28 14.11 24.49
C GLY A 397 -20.44 14.54 23.05
N THR A 398 -19.57 14.10 22.13
CA THR A 398 -19.56 14.54 20.73
C THR A 398 -20.01 13.47 19.72
N ARG A 399 -20.34 12.27 20.20
CA ARG A 399 -20.64 11.09 19.37
C ARG A 399 -21.73 11.35 18.33
N ASP A 400 -22.83 11.97 18.75
CA ASP A 400 -23.97 12.23 17.86
C ASP A 400 -23.61 13.27 16.78
N GLU A 401 -22.85 14.31 17.12
CA GLU A 401 -22.35 15.31 16.21
C GLU A 401 -21.40 14.70 15.15
N VAL A 402 -20.44 13.91 15.60
CA VAL A 402 -19.48 13.23 14.72
C VAL A 402 -20.21 12.28 13.77
N ARG A 403 -21.12 11.44 14.27
CA ARG A 403 -21.90 10.53 13.43
C ARG A 403 -22.76 11.25 12.41
N ALA A 404 -23.45 12.32 12.82
CA ALA A 404 -24.24 13.15 11.89
C ALA A 404 -23.37 13.74 10.79
N THR A 405 -22.13 14.15 11.10
CA THR A 405 -21.18 14.67 10.11
C THR A 405 -20.72 13.56 9.16
N VAL A 406 -20.35 12.38 9.66
CA VAL A 406 -19.97 11.23 8.85
C VAL A 406 -21.11 10.82 7.90
N ASP A 407 -22.33 10.68 8.42
CA ASP A 407 -23.52 10.35 7.62
C ASP A 407 -23.79 11.36 6.52
N ARG A 408 -23.65 12.66 6.83
CA ARG A 408 -23.80 13.73 5.83
C ARG A 408 -22.74 13.65 4.74
N LEU A 409 -21.48 13.42 5.09
CA LEU A 409 -20.39 13.27 4.14
C LEU A 409 -20.58 12.04 3.27
N CYS A 410 -20.95 10.90 3.86
CA CYS A 410 -21.24 9.67 3.13
C CYS A 410 -22.39 9.81 2.14
N LYS A 411 -23.46 10.55 2.50
CA LYS A 411 -24.58 10.85 1.60
C LYS A 411 -24.21 11.85 0.50
N LYS A 412 -23.36 12.84 0.80
CA LYS A 412 -22.88 13.83 -0.18
C LYS A 412 -21.97 13.19 -1.23
N PHE A 413 -21.17 12.21 -0.83
CA PHE A 413 -20.21 11.50 -1.68
C PHE A 413 -20.53 10.00 -1.70
N PRO A 414 -21.63 9.60 -2.34
CA PRO A 414 -22.04 8.20 -2.35
C PRO A 414 -21.11 7.35 -3.21
N MET A 415 -20.96 6.08 -2.85
CA MET A 415 -20.21 5.08 -3.61
C MET A 415 -21.12 4.06 -4.26
N TYR A 416 -20.69 3.53 -5.40
CA TYR A 416 -21.35 2.40 -6.07
C TYR A 416 -22.86 2.62 -6.29
N ILE A 417 -23.20 3.79 -6.86
CA ILE A 417 -24.56 4.22 -7.25
C ILE A 417 -24.88 3.86 -8.70
#